data_3482b1ceed8c1684282c3ef0f626c740
#
_entry.id   3482b1ceed8c1684282c3ef0f626c740
#
_cell.length_a   1.000
_cell.length_b   1.000
_cell.length_c   1.000
_cell.angle_alpha   90.00
_cell.angle_beta   90.00
_cell.angle_gamma   90.00
#
_symmetry.space_group_name_H-M   'P 1'
#
loop_
_entity.id
_entity.type
_entity.pdbx_description
1 polymer ?
#
loop_
_entity_poly.entity_id
_entity_poly.type
_entity_poly.pdbx_seq_one_letter_code
_entity_poly.pdbx_strand_id
1 'polypeptide(L)'
;MKTYNYTLQYIDNIPYLIPFGQGISDHIPSILLNKTSVMIWDAINVYETNEEIVSHLIQTFQPDNENEKIELENDIKQFMKHLEMYNIFDNQSFHVLVPYKTKNIAFHIAGISMLYIGLESLFSENFAPFLSSEESMPEITIYTSLTLPHFKSVGTILVRSDDITICENDNEYIFIMNTYQYVKECHLSKDDTTCVLYHNELHPDDYKTAKEEVFHTIRFIFLYIAQRHNMFVIHSASILYKDKAWLFSASSGTGKSTHTTLWKNLYHTPCINGDLNLLAITDTHVEVRGIPWCGTSGISDNKTYPLGGIILLKQHPIDKIQPLTQAEKILYTMQRFISPTWTKEMVQKNLNAACFISKHAMITRLLCTKESSSAQLIHAEIDKYKEQ
;
A
#
# COMPACT_ATOMS: atom_id res chain seq x y z
N MET A 1 -29.96 -10.82 -13.32
CA MET A 1 -28.89 -10.36 -12.39
C MET A 1 -29.06 -11.02 -11.04
N LYS A 2 -28.00 -11.35 -10.32
CA LYS A 2 -28.12 -11.84 -8.93
C LYS A 2 -27.85 -10.68 -7.98
N THR A 3 -28.73 -10.46 -7.01
CA THR A 3 -28.59 -9.43 -5.98
C THR A 3 -27.88 -10.00 -4.77
N TYR A 4 -26.93 -9.25 -4.20
CA TYR A 4 -26.14 -9.68 -3.05
C TYR A 4 -26.40 -8.83 -1.82
N ASN A 5 -26.43 -9.52 -0.67
CA ASN A 5 -26.43 -8.90 0.66
C ASN A 5 -27.57 -7.93 0.98
N TYR A 6 -28.66 -7.95 0.19
CA TYR A 6 -29.85 -7.14 0.46
C TYR A 6 -31.13 -7.99 0.37
N THR A 7 -32.08 -7.70 1.22
CA THR A 7 -33.43 -8.28 1.21
C THR A 7 -34.49 -7.19 1.23
N LEU A 8 -35.53 -7.36 0.43
CA LEU A 8 -36.68 -6.49 0.47
C LEU A 8 -37.51 -6.82 1.72
N GLN A 9 -37.74 -5.82 2.58
CA GLN A 9 -38.58 -5.94 3.79
C GLN A 9 -39.55 -4.78 3.88
N TYR A 10 -40.69 -5.01 4.53
CA TYR A 10 -41.71 -3.99 4.77
C TYR A 10 -41.75 -3.66 6.26
N ILE A 11 -41.53 -2.40 6.60
CA ILE A 11 -41.67 -1.87 7.95
C ILE A 11 -42.83 -0.86 7.91
N ASP A 12 -43.88 -1.11 8.65
CA ASP A 12 -45.11 -0.30 8.64
C ASP A 12 -45.68 -0.06 7.21
N ASN A 13 -45.64 -1.09 6.38
CA ASN A 13 -46.02 -1.09 4.96
C ASN A 13 -45.13 -0.22 4.05
N ILE A 14 -44.00 0.24 4.54
CA ILE A 14 -42.99 0.99 3.76
C ILE A 14 -41.90 0.01 3.34
N PRO A 15 -41.58 -0.11 2.04
CA PRO A 15 -40.56 -1.04 1.54
C PRO A 15 -39.15 -0.50 1.73
N TYR A 16 -38.27 -1.37 2.22
CA TYR A 16 -36.82 -1.12 2.39
C TYR A 16 -36.00 -2.27 1.81
N LEU A 17 -34.90 -1.97 1.17
CA LEU A 17 -33.81 -2.91 1.01
C LEU A 17 -32.96 -2.88 2.27
N ILE A 18 -32.92 -3.98 2.98
CA ILE A 18 -32.16 -4.10 4.23
C ILE A 18 -30.93 -4.98 3.95
N PRO A 19 -29.71 -4.49 4.26
CA PRO A 19 -28.51 -5.30 4.12
C PRO A 19 -28.54 -6.47 5.11
N PHE A 20 -27.89 -7.58 4.72
CA PHE A 20 -27.66 -8.73 5.61
C PHE A 20 -26.25 -9.30 5.38
N GLY A 21 -25.79 -10.17 6.26
CA GLY A 21 -24.47 -10.78 6.16
C GLY A 21 -23.36 -9.75 6.21
N GLN A 22 -22.45 -9.77 5.23
CA GLN A 22 -21.33 -8.84 5.14
C GLN A 22 -21.78 -7.38 5.04
N GLY A 23 -22.90 -7.08 4.36
CA GLY A 23 -23.43 -5.73 4.23
C GLY A 23 -23.70 -5.04 5.57
N ILE A 24 -24.08 -5.80 6.63
CA ILE A 24 -24.23 -5.24 7.99
C ILE A 24 -22.86 -4.89 8.58
N SER A 25 -21.88 -5.76 8.42
CA SER A 25 -20.51 -5.54 8.92
C SER A 25 -19.83 -4.36 8.26
N ASP A 26 -20.14 -4.12 6.98
CA ASP A 26 -19.61 -3.01 6.20
C ASP A 26 -20.37 -1.69 6.43
N HIS A 27 -21.34 -1.69 7.36
CA HIS A 27 -22.19 -0.52 7.68
C HIS A 27 -22.94 0.06 6.48
N ILE A 28 -23.28 -0.79 5.49
CA ILE A 28 -24.02 -0.37 4.32
C ILE A 28 -25.44 0.05 4.75
N PRO A 29 -25.95 1.22 4.31
CA PRO A 29 -27.25 1.70 4.78
C PRO A 29 -28.41 0.92 4.19
N SER A 30 -29.52 0.86 4.91
CA SER A 30 -30.82 0.43 4.35
C SER A 30 -31.34 1.48 3.37
N ILE A 31 -31.93 1.03 2.26
CA ILE A 31 -32.44 1.89 1.19
C ILE A 31 -33.98 1.92 1.24
N LEU A 32 -34.55 3.09 1.36
CA LEU A 32 -36.00 3.29 1.26
C LEU A 32 -36.40 3.18 -0.22
N LEU A 33 -37.39 2.35 -0.51
CA LEU A 33 -37.97 2.20 -1.84
C LEU A 33 -39.30 2.88 -1.99
N ASN A 34 -39.60 3.32 -3.21
CA ASN A 34 -40.95 3.63 -3.63
C ASN A 34 -41.57 2.45 -4.40
N LYS A 35 -42.82 2.58 -4.82
CA LYS A 35 -43.52 1.49 -5.51
C LYS A 35 -42.83 1.08 -6.81
N THR A 36 -42.33 2.02 -7.59
CA THR A 36 -41.60 1.76 -8.84
C THR A 36 -40.28 1.03 -8.56
N SER A 37 -39.55 1.50 -7.56
CA SER A 37 -38.28 0.87 -7.16
C SER A 37 -38.42 -0.58 -6.69
N VAL A 38 -39.56 -0.91 -6.03
CA VAL A 38 -39.88 -2.30 -5.67
C VAL A 38 -40.10 -3.14 -6.91
N MET A 39 -40.83 -2.63 -7.91
CA MET A 39 -41.06 -3.39 -9.15
C MET A 39 -39.79 -3.59 -9.94
N ILE A 40 -38.87 -2.59 -9.95
CA ILE A 40 -37.55 -2.73 -10.55
C ILE A 40 -36.74 -3.78 -9.80
N TRP A 41 -36.75 -3.77 -8.47
CA TRP A 41 -36.07 -4.78 -7.63
C TRP A 41 -36.57 -6.21 -7.92
N ASP A 42 -37.88 -6.40 -8.04
CA ASP A 42 -38.47 -7.69 -8.36
C ASP A 42 -38.07 -8.15 -9.76
N ALA A 43 -38.05 -7.25 -10.75
CA ALA A 43 -37.61 -7.54 -12.10
C ALA A 43 -36.11 -7.93 -12.16
N ILE A 44 -35.26 -7.24 -11.40
CA ILE A 44 -33.81 -7.56 -11.29
C ILE A 44 -33.58 -9.00 -10.79
N ASN A 45 -34.41 -9.49 -9.89
CA ASN A 45 -34.29 -10.84 -9.37
C ASN A 45 -34.78 -11.95 -10.35
N VAL A 46 -35.50 -11.55 -11.40
CA VAL A 46 -36.09 -12.47 -12.40
C VAL A 46 -35.29 -12.47 -13.71
N TYR A 47 -34.88 -11.32 -14.19
CA TYR A 47 -34.25 -11.14 -15.50
C TYR A 47 -32.74 -10.99 -15.40
N GLU A 48 -32.01 -11.40 -16.46
CA GLU A 48 -30.55 -11.43 -16.44
C GLU A 48 -29.91 -10.17 -17.04
N THR A 49 -30.58 -9.50 -17.99
CA THR A 49 -30.05 -8.34 -18.70
C THR A 49 -30.85 -7.06 -18.42
N ASN A 50 -30.19 -5.92 -18.55
CA ASN A 50 -30.82 -4.59 -18.41
C ASN A 50 -31.92 -4.38 -19.43
N GLU A 51 -31.75 -4.88 -20.65
CA GLU A 51 -32.72 -4.77 -21.75
C GLU A 51 -33.99 -5.55 -21.43
N GLU A 52 -33.88 -6.74 -20.86
CA GLU A 52 -35.05 -7.55 -20.44
C GLU A 52 -35.80 -6.87 -19.31
N ILE A 53 -35.10 -6.31 -18.31
CA ILE A 53 -35.70 -5.59 -17.18
C ILE A 53 -36.47 -4.39 -17.69
N VAL A 54 -35.84 -3.55 -18.52
CA VAL A 54 -36.49 -2.36 -19.10
C VAL A 54 -37.71 -2.76 -19.93
N SER A 55 -37.58 -3.77 -20.79
CA SER A 55 -38.68 -4.26 -21.64
C SER A 55 -39.85 -4.76 -20.83
N HIS A 56 -39.58 -5.53 -19.77
CA HIS A 56 -40.61 -6.06 -18.87
C HIS A 56 -41.36 -4.91 -18.13
N LEU A 57 -40.63 -3.93 -17.62
CA LEU A 57 -41.19 -2.81 -16.89
C LEU A 57 -42.02 -1.90 -17.80
N ILE A 58 -41.58 -1.64 -19.04
CA ILE A 58 -42.35 -0.91 -20.05
C ILE A 58 -43.68 -1.62 -20.33
N GLN A 59 -43.67 -2.95 -20.50
CA GLN A 59 -44.89 -3.73 -20.70
C GLN A 59 -45.82 -3.71 -19.48
N THR A 60 -45.27 -3.66 -18.27
CA THR A 60 -46.01 -3.65 -17.01
C THR A 60 -46.63 -2.30 -16.72
N PHE A 61 -45.91 -1.21 -16.95
CA PHE A 61 -46.39 0.17 -16.71
C PHE A 61 -47.25 0.72 -17.83
N GLN A 62 -47.11 0.22 -19.06
CA GLN A 62 -47.90 0.63 -20.24
C GLN A 62 -47.96 2.15 -20.41
N PRO A 63 -46.82 2.86 -20.59
CA PRO A 63 -46.80 4.32 -20.72
C PRO A 63 -47.70 4.77 -21.90
N ASP A 64 -48.47 5.84 -21.68
CA ASP A 64 -49.48 6.33 -22.62
C ASP A 64 -48.87 6.95 -23.90
N ASN A 65 -47.61 7.40 -23.82
CA ASN A 65 -46.91 8.05 -24.93
C ASN A 65 -45.40 7.85 -24.85
N GLU A 66 -44.69 8.22 -25.93
CA GLU A 66 -43.22 8.02 -26.06
C GLU A 66 -42.43 8.84 -25.02
N ASN A 67 -42.91 10.01 -24.59
CA ASN A 67 -42.21 10.81 -23.55
C ASN A 67 -42.26 10.12 -22.19
N GLU A 68 -43.40 9.59 -21.80
CA GLU A 68 -43.53 8.81 -20.55
C GLU A 68 -42.68 7.53 -20.58
N LYS A 69 -42.60 6.90 -21.73
CA LYS A 69 -41.72 5.76 -21.93
C LYS A 69 -40.23 6.11 -21.73
N ILE A 70 -39.79 7.22 -22.30
CA ILE A 70 -38.40 7.71 -22.14
C ILE A 70 -38.12 8.08 -20.67
N GLU A 71 -39.08 8.74 -20.00
CA GLU A 71 -39.00 9.10 -18.58
C GLU A 71 -38.85 7.83 -17.72
N LEU A 72 -39.71 6.84 -17.94
CA LEU A 72 -39.65 5.55 -17.25
C LEU A 72 -38.33 4.83 -17.48
N GLU A 73 -37.83 4.80 -18.73
CA GLU A 73 -36.51 4.19 -19.03
C GLU A 73 -35.38 4.89 -18.28
N ASN A 74 -35.41 6.22 -18.19
CA ASN A 74 -34.43 7.00 -17.46
C ASN A 74 -34.49 6.74 -15.94
N ASP A 75 -35.70 6.67 -15.37
CA ASP A 75 -35.88 6.35 -13.96
C ASP A 75 -35.36 4.95 -13.63
N ILE A 76 -35.63 3.95 -14.48
CA ILE A 76 -35.11 2.60 -14.32
C ILE A 76 -33.59 2.60 -14.35
N LYS A 77 -32.98 3.24 -15.35
CA LYS A 77 -31.51 3.33 -15.49
C LYS A 77 -30.88 4.06 -14.31
N GLN A 78 -31.51 5.14 -13.84
CA GLN A 78 -31.02 5.90 -12.70
C GLN A 78 -31.09 5.09 -11.41
N PHE A 79 -32.18 4.36 -11.17
CA PHE A 79 -32.31 3.50 -10.02
C PHE A 79 -31.33 2.32 -10.06
N MET A 80 -31.17 1.67 -11.21
CA MET A 80 -30.17 0.61 -11.39
C MET A 80 -28.75 1.11 -11.13
N LYS A 81 -28.40 2.30 -11.65
CA LYS A 81 -27.12 2.94 -11.36
C LYS A 81 -26.96 3.24 -9.86
N HIS A 82 -28.04 3.64 -9.19
CA HIS A 82 -28.02 3.86 -7.75
C HIS A 82 -27.76 2.55 -6.99
N LEU A 83 -28.39 1.45 -7.40
CA LEU A 83 -28.13 0.12 -6.84
C LEU A 83 -26.69 -0.37 -7.13
N GLU A 84 -26.14 -0.04 -8.30
CA GLU A 84 -24.73 -0.32 -8.64
C GLU A 84 -23.77 0.41 -7.70
N MET A 85 -24.06 1.66 -7.33
CA MET A 85 -23.24 2.42 -6.36
C MET A 85 -23.19 1.77 -4.98
N TYR A 86 -24.22 1.00 -4.59
CA TYR A 86 -24.22 0.20 -3.36
C TYR A 86 -23.75 -1.23 -3.60
N ASN A 87 -23.23 -1.50 -4.78
CA ASN A 87 -22.69 -2.81 -5.13
C ASN A 87 -23.69 -3.96 -4.93
N ILE A 88 -24.93 -3.78 -5.32
CA ILE A 88 -25.99 -4.78 -5.11
C ILE A 88 -25.97 -5.89 -6.16
N PHE A 89 -25.29 -5.67 -7.30
CA PHE A 89 -25.21 -6.62 -8.39
C PHE A 89 -23.91 -7.44 -8.42
N ASP A 90 -24.04 -8.71 -8.82
CA ASP A 90 -22.92 -9.57 -9.11
C ASP A 90 -22.36 -9.29 -10.52
N ASN A 91 -21.66 -8.20 -10.67
CA ASN A 91 -20.93 -7.90 -11.90
C ASN A 91 -19.55 -8.55 -11.85
N GLN A 92 -19.34 -9.59 -12.65
CA GLN A 92 -18.05 -10.28 -12.82
C GLN A 92 -16.98 -9.42 -13.52
N SER A 93 -17.33 -8.23 -13.98
CA SER A 93 -16.38 -7.29 -14.56
C SER A 93 -16.06 -6.18 -13.57
N PHE A 94 -14.80 -6.15 -13.15
CA PHE A 94 -14.23 -4.99 -12.45
C PHE A 94 -14.30 -3.78 -13.39
N HIS A 95 -15.37 -3.00 -13.31
CA HIS A 95 -15.35 -1.68 -13.90
C HIS A 95 -14.61 -0.75 -12.94
N VAL A 96 -13.31 -0.60 -13.20
CA VAL A 96 -12.54 0.48 -12.59
C VAL A 96 -13.18 1.77 -13.10
N LEU A 97 -14.04 2.40 -12.28
CA LEU A 97 -14.51 3.76 -12.56
C LEU A 97 -13.33 4.69 -12.29
N VAL A 98 -12.56 4.91 -13.35
CA VAL A 98 -11.47 5.87 -13.32
C VAL A 98 -12.09 7.26 -13.22
N PRO A 99 -11.77 8.07 -12.20
CA PRO A 99 -12.37 9.38 -12.02
C PRO A 99 -12.19 10.29 -13.23
N TYR A 100 -13.15 11.15 -13.51
CA TYR A 100 -13.03 12.19 -14.53
C TYR A 100 -11.76 13.04 -14.28
N LYS A 101 -10.88 13.14 -15.27
CA LYS A 101 -9.55 13.80 -15.25
C LYS A 101 -8.45 13.00 -14.54
N THR A 102 -8.27 11.76 -14.92
CA THR A 102 -7.07 11.01 -14.52
C THR A 102 -5.84 11.49 -15.25
N LYS A 103 -4.73 11.39 -14.58
CA LYS A 103 -3.41 11.61 -15.14
C LYS A 103 -2.62 10.31 -15.09
N ASN A 104 -1.87 10.07 -16.16
CA ASN A 104 -0.90 8.99 -16.22
C ASN A 104 0.45 9.55 -15.76
N ILE A 105 1.02 8.99 -14.72
CA ILE A 105 2.29 9.43 -14.13
C ILE A 105 3.23 8.23 -14.06
N ALA A 106 4.28 8.24 -14.88
CA ALA A 106 5.31 7.22 -14.85
C ALA A 106 6.41 7.58 -13.84
N PHE A 107 6.87 6.62 -13.06
CA PHE A 107 7.95 6.80 -12.10
C PHE A 107 8.71 5.50 -11.88
N HIS A 108 9.98 5.62 -11.48
CA HIS A 108 10.86 4.49 -11.22
C HIS A 108 11.41 4.57 -9.79
N ILE A 109 11.29 3.50 -9.04
CA ILE A 109 11.90 3.39 -7.71
C ILE A 109 12.84 2.19 -7.71
N ALA A 110 14.13 2.45 -7.54
CA ALA A 110 15.16 1.42 -7.43
C ALA A 110 15.23 0.45 -8.63
N GLY A 111 14.83 0.91 -9.83
CA GLY A 111 14.79 0.11 -11.05
C GLY A 111 13.44 -0.57 -11.32
N ILE A 112 12.46 -0.48 -10.42
CA ILE A 112 11.09 -0.95 -10.64
C ILE A 112 10.31 0.17 -11.35
N SER A 113 9.76 -0.14 -12.53
CA SER A 113 8.98 0.76 -13.36
C SER A 113 7.51 0.71 -12.97
N MET A 114 6.94 1.86 -12.65
CA MET A 114 5.56 1.99 -12.16
C MET A 114 4.78 3.04 -12.96
N LEU A 115 3.50 2.78 -13.20
CA LEU A 115 2.57 3.73 -13.81
C LEU A 115 1.40 3.98 -12.85
N TYR A 116 1.24 5.22 -12.41
CA TYR A 116 0.06 5.65 -11.67
C TYR A 116 -0.99 6.20 -12.63
N ILE A 117 -2.23 5.73 -12.51
CA ILE A 117 -3.39 6.20 -13.28
C ILE A 117 -4.49 6.59 -12.28
N GLY A 118 -4.67 7.90 -12.08
CA GLY A 118 -5.61 8.39 -11.09
C GLY A 118 -5.66 9.92 -11.01
N LEU A 119 -6.27 10.44 -9.94
CA LEU A 119 -6.30 11.88 -9.66
C LEU A 119 -4.88 12.38 -9.35
N GLU A 120 -4.42 13.40 -10.10
CA GLU A 120 -3.11 14.02 -9.86
C GLU A 120 -2.97 14.57 -8.42
N SER A 121 -4.07 15.07 -7.86
CA SER A 121 -4.12 15.59 -6.48
C SER A 121 -3.85 14.52 -5.40
N LEU A 122 -3.97 13.23 -5.74
CA LEU A 122 -3.67 12.12 -4.85
C LEU A 122 -2.23 11.58 -5.02
N PHE A 123 -1.53 12.00 -6.05
CA PHE A 123 -0.13 11.62 -6.26
C PHE A 123 0.78 12.51 -5.42
N SER A 124 1.63 11.91 -4.59
CA SER A 124 2.49 12.65 -3.66
C SER A 124 3.68 13.29 -4.35
N GLU A 125 4.00 14.52 -3.97
CA GLU A 125 5.19 15.26 -4.40
C GLU A 125 6.50 14.57 -3.97
N ASN A 126 6.45 13.70 -2.97
CA ASN A 126 7.60 12.89 -2.55
C ASN A 126 8.12 11.96 -3.65
N PHE A 127 7.30 11.66 -4.67
CA PHE A 127 7.73 10.92 -5.85
C PHE A 127 8.46 11.79 -6.89
N ALA A 128 8.55 13.11 -6.72
CA ALA A 128 9.16 13.99 -7.72
C ALA A 128 10.58 13.58 -8.16
N PRO A 129 11.51 13.16 -7.25
CA PRO A 129 12.83 12.70 -7.66
C PRO A 129 12.83 11.37 -8.43
N PHE A 130 11.70 10.68 -8.47
CA PHE A 130 11.52 9.34 -9.04
C PHE A 130 10.69 9.36 -10.35
N LEU A 131 10.21 10.54 -10.78
CA LEU A 131 9.45 10.67 -12.02
C LEU A 131 10.29 10.27 -13.22
N SER A 132 9.64 9.64 -14.20
CA SER A 132 10.26 9.22 -15.44
C SER A 132 9.55 9.85 -16.64
N SER A 133 10.34 10.25 -17.61
CA SER A 133 9.85 10.64 -18.94
C SER A 133 9.97 9.50 -19.97
N GLU A 134 10.51 8.35 -19.55
CA GLU A 134 10.69 7.21 -20.43
C GLU A 134 9.36 6.48 -20.65
N GLU A 135 9.02 6.20 -21.89
CA GLU A 135 7.89 5.38 -22.31
C GLU A 135 8.23 3.87 -22.22
N SER A 136 8.76 3.42 -21.11
CA SER A 136 8.97 1.98 -20.88
C SER A 136 7.66 1.32 -20.42
N MET A 137 7.42 0.07 -20.81
CA MET A 137 6.29 -0.68 -20.26
C MET A 137 6.45 -0.78 -18.73
N PRO A 138 5.45 -0.35 -17.96
CA PRO A 138 5.53 -0.47 -16.50
C PRO A 138 5.47 -1.94 -16.07
N GLU A 139 6.23 -2.28 -15.04
CA GLU A 139 6.11 -3.58 -14.38
C GLU A 139 4.77 -3.68 -13.65
N ILE A 140 4.32 -2.57 -13.08
CA ILE A 140 3.03 -2.48 -12.40
C ILE A 140 2.29 -1.19 -12.74
N THR A 141 1.00 -1.31 -13.00
CA THR A 141 0.08 -0.19 -13.15
C THR A 141 -0.79 -0.07 -11.89
N ILE A 142 -0.80 1.12 -11.29
CA ILE A 142 -1.53 1.46 -10.07
C ILE A 142 -2.69 2.37 -10.43
N TYR A 143 -3.91 1.87 -10.26
CA TYR A 143 -5.14 2.64 -10.48
C TYR A 143 -5.69 3.16 -9.15
N THR A 144 -6.33 4.33 -9.17
CA THR A 144 -7.23 4.76 -8.10
C THR A 144 -8.68 4.71 -8.56
N SER A 145 -9.57 4.23 -7.72
CA SER A 145 -10.99 4.05 -8.05
C SER A 145 -11.88 4.46 -6.89
N LEU A 146 -13.05 5.06 -7.21
CA LEU A 146 -14.12 5.39 -6.25
C LEU A 146 -15.03 4.20 -5.96
N THR A 147 -15.02 3.17 -6.81
CA THR A 147 -15.91 2.03 -6.66
C THR A 147 -15.26 1.00 -5.74
N LEU A 148 -15.86 0.78 -4.58
CA LEU A 148 -15.46 -0.32 -3.71
C LEU A 148 -15.84 -1.66 -4.36
N PRO A 149 -14.95 -2.64 -4.34
CA PRO A 149 -15.25 -3.95 -4.90
C PRO A 149 -16.30 -4.68 -4.08
N HIS A 150 -17.06 -5.54 -4.76
CA HIS A 150 -17.93 -6.50 -4.09
C HIS A 150 -17.13 -7.66 -3.53
N PHE A 151 -17.20 -7.85 -2.22
CA PHE A 151 -16.63 -9.05 -1.61
C PHE A 151 -17.56 -10.25 -1.75
N LYS A 152 -17.30 -11.12 -2.71
CA LYS A 152 -17.89 -12.45 -2.72
C LYS A 152 -17.21 -13.39 -1.73
N SER A 153 -15.90 -13.29 -1.61
CA SER A 153 -15.09 -13.85 -0.54
C SER A 153 -13.77 -13.08 -0.49
N VAL A 154 -13.37 -12.69 0.69
CA VAL A 154 -12.08 -12.02 0.91
C VAL A 154 -10.92 -13.02 0.72
N GLY A 155 -11.22 -14.32 0.65
CA GLY A 155 -10.22 -15.38 0.61
C GLY A 155 -9.65 -15.71 1.98
N THR A 156 -8.42 -16.22 2.00
CA THR A 156 -7.72 -16.61 3.23
C THR A 156 -7.09 -15.37 3.86
N ILE A 157 -7.35 -15.15 5.15
CA ILE A 157 -6.68 -14.09 5.92
C ILE A 157 -5.25 -14.53 6.23
N LEU A 158 -4.28 -13.78 5.72
CA LEU A 158 -2.85 -13.99 5.98
C LEU A 158 -2.37 -13.23 7.22
N VAL A 159 -2.83 -11.99 7.38
CA VAL A 159 -2.47 -11.09 8.50
C VAL A 159 -3.69 -10.31 8.92
N ARG A 160 -3.86 -10.14 10.23
CA ARG A 160 -4.82 -9.20 10.82
C ARG A 160 -4.15 -8.45 11.96
N SER A 161 -4.10 -7.14 11.84
CA SER A 161 -3.64 -6.22 12.89
C SER A 161 -4.64 -5.07 13.04
N ASP A 162 -4.39 -4.17 13.97
CA ASP A 162 -5.22 -2.98 14.16
C ASP A 162 -5.17 -2.06 12.93
N ASP A 163 -4.04 -2.01 12.22
CA ASP A 163 -3.84 -1.09 11.10
C ASP A 163 -4.27 -1.68 9.75
N ILE A 164 -4.05 -2.97 9.53
CA ILE A 164 -4.24 -3.60 8.23
C ILE A 164 -4.67 -5.06 8.35
N THR A 165 -5.56 -5.48 7.46
CA THR A 165 -5.86 -6.89 7.22
C THR A 165 -5.39 -7.25 5.82
N ILE A 166 -4.64 -8.33 5.67
CA ILE A 166 -4.15 -8.84 4.38
C ILE A 166 -4.79 -10.20 4.12
N CYS A 167 -5.46 -10.29 3.00
CA CYS A 167 -6.10 -11.51 2.53
C CYS A 167 -5.53 -11.94 1.19
N GLU A 168 -5.72 -13.19 0.83
CA GLU A 168 -5.43 -13.69 -0.51
C GLU A 168 -6.57 -14.58 -1.03
N ASN A 169 -6.81 -14.50 -2.32
CA ASN A 169 -7.57 -15.46 -3.11
C ASN A 169 -6.71 -15.96 -4.28
N ASP A 170 -7.30 -16.71 -5.21
CA ASP A 170 -6.56 -17.29 -6.33
C ASP A 170 -5.96 -16.24 -7.28
N ASN A 171 -6.55 -15.03 -7.34
CA ASN A 171 -6.22 -14.03 -8.35
C ASN A 171 -5.44 -12.82 -7.78
N GLU A 172 -5.59 -12.53 -6.48
CA GLU A 172 -5.10 -11.28 -5.91
C GLU A 172 -4.76 -11.36 -4.42
N TYR A 173 -3.95 -10.39 -3.96
CA TYR A 173 -3.84 -10.00 -2.57
C TYR A 173 -4.73 -8.79 -2.32
N ILE A 174 -5.44 -8.80 -1.21
CA ILE A 174 -6.35 -7.73 -0.78
C ILE A 174 -5.83 -7.15 0.52
N PHE A 175 -5.52 -5.86 0.49
CA PHE A 175 -5.09 -5.09 1.66
C PHE A 175 -6.25 -4.21 2.11
N ILE A 176 -6.80 -4.48 3.29
CA ILE A 176 -7.87 -3.70 3.90
C ILE A 176 -7.24 -2.76 4.92
N MET A 177 -7.42 -1.45 4.73
CA MET A 177 -6.84 -0.41 5.55
C MET A 177 -7.76 -0.09 6.73
N ASN A 178 -7.53 -0.72 7.89
CA ASN A 178 -8.44 -0.66 9.04
C ASN A 178 -8.51 0.75 9.68
N THR A 179 -7.42 1.53 9.59
CA THR A 179 -7.30 2.84 10.24
C THR A 179 -7.34 4.02 9.28
N TYR A 180 -7.30 3.79 7.95
CA TYR A 180 -7.32 4.86 6.98
C TYR A 180 -8.73 5.44 6.83
N GLN A 181 -8.77 6.76 6.63
CA GLN A 181 -10.02 7.49 6.53
C GLN A 181 -10.62 7.43 5.12
N TYR A 182 -9.77 7.46 4.09
CA TYR A 182 -10.20 7.59 2.69
C TYR A 182 -9.86 6.36 1.86
N VAL A 183 -8.61 5.89 1.87
CA VAL A 183 -8.22 4.66 1.17
C VAL A 183 -8.72 3.46 1.99
N LYS A 184 -9.61 2.67 1.42
CA LYS A 184 -10.23 1.53 2.11
C LYS A 184 -9.53 0.23 1.82
N GLU A 185 -9.20 0.02 0.57
CA GLU A 185 -8.65 -1.23 0.11
C GLU A 185 -7.67 -1.03 -1.02
N CYS A 186 -6.79 -2.02 -1.16
CA CYS A 186 -5.88 -2.12 -2.27
C CYS A 186 -5.87 -3.58 -2.75
N HIS A 187 -6.13 -3.79 -4.02
CA HIS A 187 -6.13 -5.07 -4.67
C HIS A 187 -4.93 -5.20 -5.59
N LEU A 188 -4.06 -6.17 -5.33
CA LEU A 188 -2.86 -6.44 -6.10
C LEU A 188 -3.00 -7.78 -6.81
N SER A 189 -2.95 -7.79 -8.13
CA SER A 189 -3.02 -9.03 -8.92
C SER A 189 -1.84 -9.97 -8.61
N LYS A 190 -2.08 -11.29 -8.69
CA LYS A 190 -1.04 -12.32 -8.41
C LYS A 190 0.09 -12.34 -9.44
N ASP A 191 -0.14 -11.80 -10.63
CA ASP A 191 0.89 -11.62 -11.67
C ASP A 191 1.73 -10.34 -11.49
N ASP A 192 1.43 -9.55 -10.43
CA ASP A 192 2.08 -8.31 -10.05
C ASP A 192 1.98 -7.16 -11.06
N THR A 193 1.12 -7.26 -12.06
CA THR A 193 1.03 -6.27 -13.14
C THR A 193 0.07 -5.13 -12.83
N THR A 194 -0.91 -5.38 -11.95
CA THR A 194 -2.01 -4.44 -11.70
C THR A 194 -2.30 -4.29 -10.21
N CYS A 195 -2.47 -3.06 -9.80
CA CYS A 195 -2.92 -2.71 -8.46
C CYS A 195 -4.05 -1.69 -8.55
N VAL A 196 -5.13 -1.89 -7.79
CA VAL A 196 -6.25 -0.95 -7.70
C VAL A 196 -6.42 -0.48 -6.27
N LEU A 197 -6.30 0.83 -6.04
CA LEU A 197 -6.56 1.48 -4.77
C LEU A 197 -7.99 2.02 -4.78
N TYR A 198 -8.81 1.55 -3.85
CA TYR A 198 -10.18 1.98 -3.69
C TYR A 198 -10.29 3.02 -2.57
N HIS A 199 -10.88 4.16 -2.89
CA HIS A 199 -11.06 5.25 -1.93
C HIS A 199 -12.48 5.81 -1.94
N ASN A 200 -12.90 6.42 -0.83
CA ASN A 200 -14.18 7.13 -0.73
C ASN A 200 -14.19 8.39 -1.60
N GLU A 201 -15.37 8.96 -1.81
CA GLU A 201 -15.50 10.34 -2.30
C GLU A 201 -14.72 11.30 -1.40
N LEU A 202 -14.08 12.28 -2.04
CA LEU A 202 -13.21 13.26 -1.38
C LEU A 202 -13.78 14.67 -1.54
N HIS A 203 -13.90 15.38 -0.43
CA HIS A 203 -14.11 16.82 -0.44
C HIS A 203 -12.75 17.56 -0.56
N PRO A 204 -12.72 18.86 -0.94
CA PRO A 204 -11.48 19.60 -1.13
C PRO A 204 -10.52 19.55 0.06
N ASP A 205 -11.03 19.52 1.29
CA ASP A 205 -10.22 19.49 2.52
C ASP A 205 -9.61 18.10 2.80
N ASP A 206 -10.10 17.06 2.15
CA ASP A 206 -9.70 15.67 2.39
C ASP A 206 -8.44 15.27 1.61
N TYR A 207 -8.13 15.98 0.53
CA TYR A 207 -7.08 15.59 -0.42
C TYR A 207 -5.70 15.45 0.24
N LYS A 208 -5.38 16.23 1.25
CA LYS A 208 -4.09 16.12 1.93
C LYS A 208 -3.93 14.77 2.62
N THR A 209 -4.91 14.37 3.41
CA THR A 209 -4.89 13.08 4.12
C THR A 209 -4.99 11.91 3.15
N ALA A 210 -5.90 11.98 2.17
CA ALA A 210 -6.04 10.95 1.15
C ALA A 210 -4.75 10.75 0.34
N LYS A 211 -4.03 11.83 0.00
CA LYS A 211 -2.72 11.78 -0.68
C LYS A 211 -1.67 11.05 0.17
N GLU A 212 -1.61 11.33 1.48
CA GLU A 212 -0.71 10.64 2.40
C GLU A 212 -1.07 9.14 2.50
N GLU A 213 -2.35 8.80 2.57
CA GLU A 213 -2.82 7.41 2.59
C GLU A 213 -2.49 6.67 1.30
N VAL A 214 -2.68 7.29 0.12
CA VAL A 214 -2.25 6.75 -1.17
C VAL A 214 -0.74 6.54 -1.21
N PHE A 215 0.05 7.52 -0.75
CA PHE A 215 1.51 7.43 -0.69
C PHE A 215 1.97 6.25 0.17
N HIS A 216 1.34 6.04 1.31
CA HIS A 216 1.64 4.91 2.18
C HIS A 216 1.12 3.57 1.65
N THR A 217 -0.02 3.56 0.94
CA THR A 217 -0.51 2.35 0.29
C THR A 217 0.43 1.90 -0.84
N ILE A 218 0.92 2.83 -1.67
CA ILE A 218 1.94 2.54 -2.69
C ILE A 218 3.20 1.95 -2.05
N ARG A 219 3.57 2.37 -0.82
CA ARG A 219 4.67 1.75 -0.06
C ARG A 219 4.44 0.25 0.17
N PHE A 220 3.26 -0.17 0.61
CA PHE A 220 2.97 -1.60 0.84
C PHE A 220 3.14 -2.42 -0.44
N ILE A 221 2.64 -1.89 -1.56
CA ILE A 221 2.78 -2.54 -2.88
C ILE A 221 4.26 -2.61 -3.27
N PHE A 222 4.98 -1.50 -3.16
CA PHE A 222 6.41 -1.45 -3.46
C PHE A 222 7.22 -2.44 -2.61
N LEU A 223 6.96 -2.54 -1.30
CA LEU A 223 7.64 -3.48 -0.41
C LEU A 223 7.47 -4.93 -0.87
N TYR A 224 6.27 -5.28 -1.32
CA TYR A 224 5.97 -6.61 -1.83
C TYR A 224 6.74 -6.89 -3.14
N ILE A 225 6.67 -5.98 -4.10
CA ILE A 225 7.35 -6.13 -5.40
C ILE A 225 8.86 -6.13 -5.21
N ALA A 226 9.41 -5.22 -4.42
CA ALA A 226 10.83 -5.13 -4.12
C ALA A 226 11.39 -6.46 -3.57
N GLN A 227 10.66 -7.12 -2.65
CA GLN A 227 11.07 -8.43 -2.13
C GLN A 227 11.16 -9.51 -3.23
N ARG A 228 10.32 -9.43 -4.27
CA ARG A 228 10.38 -10.35 -5.41
C ARG A 228 11.62 -10.10 -6.28
N HIS A 229 12.10 -8.86 -6.29
CA HIS A 229 13.34 -8.45 -6.97
C HIS A 229 14.60 -8.56 -6.08
N ASN A 230 14.57 -9.36 -5.01
CA ASN A 230 15.66 -9.49 -4.03
C ASN A 230 16.08 -8.15 -3.40
N MET A 231 15.11 -7.27 -3.21
CA MET A 231 15.30 -5.99 -2.52
C MET A 231 14.50 -5.97 -1.21
N PHE A 232 15.14 -5.55 -0.12
CA PHE A 232 14.59 -5.65 1.23
C PHE A 232 14.69 -4.30 1.93
N VAL A 233 13.58 -3.84 2.52
CA VAL A 233 13.57 -2.55 3.22
C VAL A 233 13.82 -2.78 4.70
N ILE A 234 14.77 -2.00 5.23
CA ILE A 234 15.16 -2.01 6.65
C ILE A 234 14.82 -0.68 7.31
N HIS A 235 14.23 -0.74 8.50
CA HIS A 235 13.95 0.44 9.32
C HIS A 235 15.26 0.97 9.93
N SER A 236 15.83 1.97 9.28
CA SER A 236 17.12 2.58 9.63
C SER A 236 17.24 3.99 9.09
N ALA A 237 18.02 4.83 9.75
CA ALA A 237 18.54 6.06 9.18
C ALA A 237 19.93 5.79 8.59
N SER A 238 20.30 6.46 7.50
CA SER A 238 21.57 6.23 6.81
C SER A 238 22.36 7.48 6.52
N ILE A 239 23.67 7.34 6.53
CA ILE A 239 24.65 8.39 6.18
C ILE A 239 25.56 7.88 5.06
N LEU A 240 26.14 8.81 4.31
CA LEU A 240 27.21 8.51 3.35
C LEU A 240 28.57 8.81 3.99
N TYR A 241 29.42 7.79 4.11
CA TYR A 241 30.77 7.93 4.61
C TYR A 241 31.73 7.03 3.83
N LYS A 242 32.82 7.63 3.29
CA LYS A 242 33.78 6.94 2.40
C LYS A 242 33.10 6.22 1.23
N ASP A 243 32.20 6.95 0.55
CA ASP A 243 31.42 6.48 -0.61
C ASP A 243 30.54 5.24 -0.36
N LYS A 244 30.28 4.90 0.92
CA LYS A 244 29.41 3.81 1.33
C LYS A 244 28.28 4.30 2.21
N ALA A 245 27.13 3.64 2.09
CA ALA A 245 26.00 3.87 2.97
C ALA A 245 26.17 3.10 4.29
N TRP A 246 26.09 3.80 5.42
CA TRP A 246 26.12 3.23 6.76
C TRP A 246 24.76 3.43 7.44
N LEU A 247 24.17 2.31 7.86
CA LEU A 247 22.81 2.29 8.36
C LEU A 247 22.79 2.19 9.89
N PHE A 248 22.11 3.12 10.54
CA PHE A 248 21.81 3.07 11.98
C PHE A 248 20.39 2.55 12.17
N SER A 249 20.28 1.34 12.70
CA SER A 249 18.99 0.67 12.89
C SER A 249 18.69 0.40 14.35
N ALA A 250 17.45 0.70 14.75
CA ALA A 250 16.96 0.51 16.09
C ALA A 250 15.42 0.55 16.16
N SER A 251 14.86 0.20 17.30
CA SER A 251 13.44 0.46 17.59
C SER A 251 13.16 1.97 17.56
N SER A 252 11.89 2.35 17.35
CA SER A 252 11.50 3.76 17.40
C SER A 252 11.95 4.42 18.70
N GLY A 253 12.37 5.68 18.63
CA GLY A 253 12.82 6.45 19.81
C GLY A 253 14.20 6.07 20.38
N THR A 254 14.93 5.10 19.81
CA THR A 254 16.24 4.65 20.36
C THR A 254 17.40 5.60 20.02
N GLY A 255 17.26 6.52 19.06
CA GLY A 255 18.31 7.50 18.75
C GLY A 255 18.91 7.42 17.34
N LYS A 256 18.23 6.83 16.34
CA LYS A 256 18.67 6.83 14.93
C LYS A 256 18.99 8.26 14.44
N SER A 257 18.03 9.17 14.57
CA SER A 257 18.21 10.57 14.15
C SER A 257 19.28 11.30 14.97
N THR A 258 19.46 10.95 16.25
CA THR A 258 20.54 11.49 17.09
C THR A 258 21.89 11.11 16.51
N HIS A 259 22.09 9.85 16.14
CA HIS A 259 23.36 9.38 15.55
C HIS A 259 23.64 10.02 14.20
N THR A 260 22.67 10.11 13.30
CA THR A 260 22.88 10.80 12.00
C THR A 260 23.23 12.28 12.20
N THR A 261 22.62 12.95 13.21
CA THR A 261 22.96 14.34 13.57
C THR A 261 24.37 14.45 14.16
N LEU A 262 24.78 13.54 15.04
CA LEU A 262 26.16 13.50 15.56
C LEU A 262 27.19 13.33 14.44
N TRP A 263 26.94 12.44 13.51
CA TRP A 263 27.83 12.21 12.36
C TRP A 263 27.89 13.43 11.43
N LYS A 264 26.76 14.08 11.17
CA LYS A 264 26.71 15.34 10.40
C LYS A 264 27.56 16.42 11.06
N ASN A 265 27.44 16.57 12.38
CA ASN A 265 28.13 17.62 13.12
C ASN A 265 29.64 17.36 13.28
N LEU A 266 30.04 16.11 13.51
CA LEU A 266 31.44 15.75 13.76
C LEU A 266 32.23 15.50 12.49
N TYR A 267 31.62 14.90 11.47
CA TYR A 267 32.30 14.37 10.27
C TYR A 267 31.73 14.94 8.97
N HIS A 268 30.77 15.87 9.04
CA HIS A 268 30.13 16.50 7.88
C HIS A 268 29.52 15.49 6.88
N THR A 269 29.09 14.31 7.37
CA THR A 269 28.50 13.27 6.54
C THR A 269 27.09 13.65 6.11
N PRO A 270 26.73 13.53 4.82
CA PRO A 270 25.36 13.71 4.38
C PRO A 270 24.45 12.54 4.85
N CYS A 271 23.22 12.87 5.21
CA CYS A 271 22.17 11.87 5.44
C CYS A 271 21.58 11.46 4.09
N ILE A 272 21.41 10.14 3.86
CA ILE A 272 20.82 9.58 2.66
C ILE A 272 19.30 9.42 2.84
N ASN A 273 18.89 8.78 3.93
CA ASN A 273 17.47 8.58 4.29
C ASN A 273 17.32 8.52 5.81
N GLY A 274 16.26 9.14 6.32
CA GLY A 274 16.05 9.26 7.78
C GLY A 274 15.27 8.14 8.44
N ASP A 275 14.64 7.24 7.68
CA ASP A 275 13.73 6.25 8.26
C ASP A 275 13.79 4.87 7.60
N LEU A 276 13.74 4.78 6.27
CA LEU A 276 13.68 3.54 5.52
C LEU A 276 14.77 3.45 4.47
N ASN A 277 15.50 2.35 4.45
CA ASN A 277 16.54 2.10 3.45
C ASN A 277 16.27 0.80 2.71
N LEU A 278 16.40 0.81 1.38
CA LEU A 278 16.23 -0.35 0.52
C LEU A 278 17.60 -1.01 0.27
N LEU A 279 17.71 -2.25 0.67
CA LEU A 279 18.89 -3.10 0.44
C LEU A 279 18.64 -3.98 -0.79
N ALA A 280 19.35 -3.76 -1.87
CA ALA A 280 19.31 -4.59 -3.06
C ALA A 280 20.46 -5.60 -3.02
N ILE A 281 20.12 -6.88 -3.11
CA ILE A 281 21.11 -7.96 -3.12
C ILE A 281 21.45 -8.25 -4.57
N THR A 282 22.73 -8.05 -4.91
CA THR A 282 23.30 -8.45 -6.19
C THR A 282 24.01 -9.81 -6.04
N ASP A 283 24.61 -10.32 -7.10
CA ASP A 283 25.34 -11.58 -7.04
C ASP A 283 26.58 -11.52 -6.13
N THR A 284 27.17 -10.35 -5.95
CA THR A 284 28.48 -10.18 -5.28
C THR A 284 28.47 -9.23 -4.08
N HIS A 285 27.51 -8.33 -3.98
CA HIS A 285 27.51 -7.31 -2.94
C HIS A 285 26.09 -6.84 -2.61
N VAL A 286 25.97 -5.90 -1.68
CA VAL A 286 24.69 -5.28 -1.29
C VAL A 286 24.74 -3.79 -1.59
N GLU A 287 23.70 -3.29 -2.23
CA GLU A 287 23.52 -1.86 -2.51
C GLU A 287 22.42 -1.28 -1.63
N VAL A 288 22.57 0.00 -1.30
CA VAL A 288 21.50 0.83 -0.72
C VAL A 288 20.94 1.71 -1.83
N ARG A 289 19.69 1.48 -2.21
CA ARG A 289 19.01 2.24 -3.27
C ARG A 289 18.04 3.23 -2.68
N GLY A 290 17.97 4.40 -3.28
CA GLY A 290 17.08 5.48 -2.85
C GLY A 290 15.60 5.12 -3.02
N ILE A 291 14.80 5.52 -2.03
CA ILE A 291 13.34 5.36 -2.01
C ILE A 291 12.68 6.62 -1.43
N PRO A 292 11.43 6.93 -1.80
CA PRO A 292 10.77 8.17 -1.40
C PRO A 292 10.32 8.21 0.07
N TRP A 293 10.23 7.08 0.74
CA TRP A 293 9.74 6.99 2.13
C TRP A 293 10.86 7.23 3.13
N CYS A 294 10.88 8.43 3.71
CA CYS A 294 11.95 8.91 4.59
C CYS A 294 11.46 9.35 5.99
N GLY A 295 10.23 8.98 6.34
CA GLY A 295 9.60 9.39 7.59
C GLY A 295 9.48 10.90 7.73
N THR A 296 9.61 11.41 8.94
CA THR A 296 9.50 12.85 9.25
C THR A 296 10.76 13.66 8.87
N SER A 297 11.82 13.00 8.43
CA SER A 297 13.08 13.69 8.09
C SER A 297 12.97 14.54 6.82
N GLY A 298 12.10 14.18 5.90
CA GLY A 298 12.00 14.79 4.57
C GLY A 298 13.26 14.59 3.71
N ILE A 299 14.20 13.73 4.14
CA ILE A 299 15.46 13.47 3.45
C ILE A 299 15.38 12.14 2.74
N SER A 300 15.35 12.18 1.41
CA SER A 300 15.46 11.01 0.54
C SER A 300 16.36 11.34 -0.64
N ASP A 301 17.04 10.34 -1.18
CA ASP A 301 17.91 10.44 -2.34
C ASP A 301 17.53 9.34 -3.33
N ASN A 302 17.55 9.62 -4.64
CA ASN A 302 17.30 8.64 -5.71
C ASN A 302 18.62 8.16 -6.31
N LYS A 303 19.58 7.80 -5.44
CA LYS A 303 20.89 7.27 -5.85
C LYS A 303 21.13 5.89 -5.27
N THR A 304 22.16 5.24 -5.80
CA THR A 304 22.60 3.91 -5.34
C THR A 304 24.00 4.04 -4.73
N TYR A 305 24.19 3.40 -3.58
CA TYR A 305 25.44 3.37 -2.84
C TYR A 305 25.79 1.95 -2.42
N PRO A 306 27.06 1.55 -2.40
CA PRO A 306 27.47 0.30 -1.77
C PRO A 306 27.11 0.32 -0.27
N LEU A 307 26.63 -0.79 0.27
CA LEU A 307 26.43 -0.94 1.71
C LEU A 307 27.75 -1.07 2.43
N GLY A 308 28.09 -0.14 3.33
CA GLY A 308 29.23 -0.26 4.25
C GLY A 308 28.93 -1.17 5.43
N GLY A 309 27.76 -0.97 6.06
CA GLY A 309 27.36 -1.80 7.17
C GLY A 309 26.09 -1.35 7.87
N ILE A 310 25.66 -2.17 8.84
CA ILE A 310 24.49 -1.95 9.67
C ILE A 310 24.92 -1.86 11.13
N ILE A 311 24.68 -0.72 11.76
CA ILE A 311 24.93 -0.45 13.16
C ILE A 311 23.62 -0.59 13.92
N LEU A 312 23.49 -1.63 14.72
CA LEU A 312 22.33 -1.90 15.55
C LEU A 312 22.46 -1.12 16.88
N LEU A 313 21.70 -0.05 17.04
CA LEU A 313 21.76 0.79 18.21
C LEU A 313 20.96 0.19 19.38
N LYS A 314 21.53 0.30 20.59
CA LYS A 314 20.84 -0.01 21.83
C LYS A 314 21.25 1.03 22.89
N GLN A 315 20.28 1.73 23.46
CA GLN A 315 20.54 2.67 24.56
C GLN A 315 21.22 1.99 25.73
N HIS A 316 22.27 2.63 26.24
CA HIS A 316 23.05 2.14 27.38
C HIS A 316 23.76 3.32 28.07
N PRO A 317 24.01 3.26 29.38
CA PRO A 317 24.68 4.36 30.09
C PRO A 317 26.17 4.53 29.75
N ILE A 318 26.79 3.55 29.09
CA ILE A 318 28.20 3.57 28.70
C ILE A 318 28.31 3.13 27.24
N ASP A 319 29.06 3.89 26.43
CA ASP A 319 29.32 3.58 25.04
C ASP A 319 30.24 2.36 24.90
N LYS A 320 29.78 1.36 24.13
CA LYS A 320 30.55 0.12 23.93
C LYS A 320 30.14 -0.55 22.61
N ILE A 321 31.12 -1.06 21.86
CA ILE A 321 30.87 -2.03 20.78
C ILE A 321 30.62 -3.40 21.39
N GLN A 322 29.50 -3.99 21.07
CA GLN A 322 29.16 -5.36 21.47
C GLN A 322 29.31 -6.30 20.27
N PRO A 323 30.28 -7.22 20.32
CA PRO A 323 30.40 -8.24 19.30
C PRO A 323 29.13 -9.08 19.21
N LEU A 324 28.78 -9.48 18.00
CA LEU A 324 27.62 -10.34 17.72
C LEU A 324 28.10 -11.65 17.11
N THR A 325 27.49 -12.75 17.55
CA THR A 325 27.60 -14.03 16.85
C THR A 325 26.95 -13.95 15.46
N GLN A 326 27.28 -14.87 14.57
CA GLN A 326 26.71 -14.92 13.23
C GLN A 326 25.17 -15.04 13.27
N ALA A 327 24.63 -15.87 14.16
CA ALA A 327 23.19 -16.00 14.35
C ALA A 327 22.53 -14.69 14.81
N GLU A 328 23.17 -13.98 15.76
CA GLU A 328 22.67 -12.69 16.23
C GLU A 328 22.67 -11.62 15.12
N LYS A 329 23.73 -11.56 14.29
CA LYS A 329 23.77 -10.66 13.14
C LYS A 329 22.57 -10.88 12.22
N ILE A 330 22.29 -12.14 11.86
CA ILE A 330 21.18 -12.52 10.99
C ILE A 330 19.83 -12.16 11.63
N LEU A 331 19.59 -12.65 12.84
CA LEU A 331 18.28 -12.48 13.50
C LEU A 331 17.97 -11.00 13.81
N TYR A 332 18.96 -10.24 14.29
CA TYR A 332 18.73 -8.82 14.59
C TYR A 332 18.56 -7.97 13.33
N THR A 333 19.23 -8.31 12.24
CA THR A 333 19.00 -7.65 10.95
C THR A 333 17.61 -7.97 10.43
N MET A 334 17.21 -9.23 10.44
CA MET A 334 15.89 -9.66 9.99
C MET A 334 14.76 -8.99 10.78
N GLN A 335 14.93 -8.80 12.11
CA GLN A 335 13.96 -8.09 12.95
C GLN A 335 13.79 -6.61 12.59
N ARG A 336 14.69 -6.03 11.81
CA ARG A 336 14.61 -4.65 11.33
C ARG A 336 14.02 -4.54 9.94
N PHE A 337 13.83 -5.64 9.25
CA PHE A 337 13.14 -5.62 7.97
C PHE A 337 11.66 -5.29 8.15
N ILE A 338 11.16 -4.45 7.26
CA ILE A 338 9.74 -4.16 7.10
C ILE A 338 9.19 -4.78 5.80
N SER A 339 10.02 -5.54 5.09
CA SER A 339 9.59 -6.35 3.94
C SER A 339 8.57 -7.40 4.36
N PRO A 340 7.67 -7.80 3.46
CA PRO A 340 6.58 -8.73 3.76
C PRO A 340 7.02 -10.04 4.41
N THR A 341 6.13 -10.53 5.31
CA THR A 341 6.32 -11.80 6.06
C THR A 341 5.02 -12.59 6.15
N TRP A 342 4.10 -12.40 5.21
CA TRP A 342 2.75 -12.98 5.27
C TRP A 342 2.73 -14.47 5.00
N THR A 343 3.72 -14.96 4.24
CA THR A 343 3.86 -16.38 3.93
C THR A 343 5.21 -16.91 4.40
N LYS A 344 5.33 -18.24 4.48
CA LYS A 344 6.60 -18.90 4.85
C LYS A 344 7.72 -18.58 3.84
N GLU A 345 7.38 -18.48 2.57
CA GLU A 345 8.31 -18.16 1.48
C GLU A 345 8.89 -16.75 1.65
N MET A 346 8.05 -15.78 2.03
CA MET A 346 8.50 -14.41 2.29
C MET A 346 9.44 -14.33 3.49
N VAL A 347 9.14 -15.06 4.57
CA VAL A 347 10.03 -15.19 5.73
C VAL A 347 11.36 -15.82 5.33
N GLN A 348 11.33 -16.87 4.49
CA GLN A 348 12.56 -17.51 4.00
C GLN A 348 13.39 -16.57 3.12
N LYS A 349 12.76 -15.75 2.27
CA LYS A 349 13.45 -14.71 1.50
C LYS A 349 14.14 -13.71 2.42
N ASN A 350 13.45 -13.19 3.44
CA ASN A 350 14.01 -12.28 4.42
C ASN A 350 15.21 -12.90 5.17
N LEU A 351 15.09 -14.18 5.55
CA LEU A 351 16.17 -14.91 6.21
C LEU A 351 17.40 -15.06 5.29
N ASN A 352 17.19 -15.46 4.04
CA ASN A 352 18.27 -15.59 3.05
C ASN A 352 18.98 -14.26 2.80
N ALA A 353 18.21 -13.17 2.71
CA ALA A 353 18.73 -11.81 2.60
C ALA A 353 19.60 -11.42 3.78
N ALA A 354 19.10 -11.62 5.01
CA ALA A 354 19.87 -11.32 6.22
C ALA A 354 21.15 -12.19 6.32
N CYS A 355 21.09 -13.46 5.89
CA CYS A 355 22.26 -14.33 5.80
C CYS A 355 23.29 -13.79 4.79
N PHE A 356 22.85 -13.34 3.61
CA PHE A 356 23.73 -12.77 2.60
C PHE A 356 24.38 -11.47 3.10
N ILE A 357 23.59 -10.54 3.62
CA ILE A 357 24.07 -9.26 4.16
C ILE A 357 25.11 -9.47 5.26
N SER A 358 24.87 -10.45 6.15
CA SER A 358 25.79 -10.75 7.27
C SER A 358 27.16 -11.27 6.85
N LYS A 359 27.31 -11.71 5.61
CA LYS A 359 28.58 -12.17 5.03
C LYS A 359 29.31 -11.08 4.23
N HIS A 360 28.56 -10.08 3.71
CA HIS A 360 29.09 -9.11 2.76
C HIS A 360 29.15 -7.68 3.31
N ALA A 361 28.64 -7.44 4.54
CA ALA A 361 28.66 -6.12 5.16
C ALA A 361 28.98 -6.22 6.66
N MET A 362 29.54 -5.15 7.20
CA MET A 362 29.74 -5.03 8.63
C MET A 362 28.38 -5.02 9.35
N ILE A 363 28.18 -5.89 10.33
CA ILE A 363 27.05 -5.83 11.25
C ILE A 363 27.58 -5.84 12.67
N THR A 364 27.31 -4.78 13.41
CA THR A 364 27.75 -4.63 14.80
C THR A 364 26.67 -4.00 15.65
N ARG A 365 26.74 -4.21 16.98
CA ARG A 365 25.87 -3.52 17.92
C ARG A 365 26.63 -2.45 18.66
N LEU A 366 26.09 -1.24 18.63
CA LEU A 366 26.55 -0.13 19.44
C LEU A 366 25.61 0.03 20.65
N LEU A 367 26.14 -0.26 21.82
CA LEU A 367 25.56 0.22 23.07
C LEU A 367 25.94 1.69 23.16
N CYS A 368 24.95 2.60 23.24
CA CYS A 368 25.23 4.01 23.04
C CYS A 368 24.49 4.93 24.01
N THR A 369 25.17 5.98 24.37
CA THR A 369 24.59 7.20 24.91
C THR A 369 24.17 8.13 23.75
N LYS A 370 23.64 9.31 24.07
CA LYS A 370 23.36 10.38 23.09
C LYS A 370 24.55 11.33 22.86
N GLU A 371 25.68 11.03 23.51
CA GLU A 371 26.86 11.90 23.49
C GLU A 371 27.74 11.63 22.25
N SER A 372 28.62 12.59 21.92
CA SER A 372 29.52 12.50 20.77
C SER A 372 30.50 11.32 20.86
N SER A 373 30.84 10.87 22.07
CA SER A 373 31.68 9.70 22.31
C SER A 373 31.17 8.43 21.63
N SER A 374 29.84 8.25 21.56
CA SER A 374 29.23 7.09 20.88
C SER A 374 29.48 7.11 19.37
N ALA A 375 29.40 8.29 18.75
CA ALA A 375 29.69 8.46 17.32
C ALA A 375 31.19 8.29 17.04
N GLN A 376 32.07 8.82 17.91
CA GLN A 376 33.51 8.65 17.77
C GLN A 376 33.93 7.17 17.90
N LEU A 377 33.31 6.44 18.82
CA LEU A 377 33.58 5.01 19.04
C LEU A 377 33.23 4.19 17.78
N ILE A 378 32.04 4.36 17.22
CA ILE A 378 31.64 3.59 16.02
C ILE A 378 32.39 4.07 14.77
N HIS A 379 32.77 5.35 14.67
CA HIS A 379 33.61 5.86 13.60
C HIS A 379 34.97 5.14 13.59
N ALA A 380 35.64 5.04 14.75
CA ALA A 380 36.91 4.34 14.87
C ALA A 380 36.79 2.83 14.54
N GLU A 381 35.63 2.24 14.78
CA GLU A 381 35.39 0.83 14.43
C GLU A 381 35.16 0.66 12.92
N ILE A 382 34.40 1.55 12.29
CA ILE A 382 34.22 1.59 10.83
C ILE A 382 35.56 1.78 10.11
N ASP A 383 36.45 2.65 10.62
CA ASP A 383 37.74 2.91 10.00
C ASP A 383 38.72 1.73 10.06
N LYS A 384 38.53 0.85 11.04
CA LYS A 384 39.30 -0.41 11.16
C LYS A 384 38.74 -1.53 10.28
N TYR A 385 37.47 -1.42 9.87
CA TYR A 385 36.81 -2.47 9.12
C TYR A 385 37.43 -2.60 7.74
N LYS A 386 38.03 -3.74 7.47
CA LYS A 386 38.51 -4.15 6.15
C LYS A 386 37.53 -5.13 5.56
N GLU A 387 37.09 -4.89 4.34
CA GLU A 387 36.30 -5.88 3.61
C GLU A 387 37.10 -7.16 3.42
N GLN A 388 36.49 -8.30 3.75
CA GLN A 388 37.07 -9.63 3.53
C GLN A 388 36.78 -10.09 2.12
#